data_c115c0a5ec99eed3d97cbd99980707b5
#
_entry.id   c115c0a5ec99eed3d97cbd99980707b5
#
_cell.length_a   1.000
_cell.length_b   1.000
_cell.length_c   1.000
_cell.angle_alpha   90.00
_cell.angle_beta   90.00
_cell.angle_gamma   90.00
#
_symmetry.space_group_name_H-M   'P 1'
#
loop_
_entity.id
_entity.type
_entity.pdbx_description
1 polymer ?
#
loop_
_entity_poly.entity_id
_entity_poly.type
_entity_poly.pdbx_seq_one_letter_code
_entity_poly.pdbx_strand_id
1 'polypeptide(L)'
;MIRETEIVCCRDWNYDVVLSYDISYLLPRIVVSFFRLLTLLCAFLLSGLPGRPVLAADLGVQTGRTLAGIIGYARWPVEPSYFRLCTAGYLAYLPGNGASLAPLLDRKLLIRDVTDLSAGWENGCDIIYMGALPLALQRQVIKMASGRPLLSVTEGDLECTAGSMFCLHAADGEIGLLANLDAISRGSVRISPKVLQLVRRRQETSSEKSSPGARAQPRQVVP
;
A
#
# COMPACT_ATOMS: atom_id res chain seq x y z
N MET A 1 25.30 -50.42 15.10
CA MET A 1 26.56 -50.33 14.36
C MET A 1 26.55 -48.96 13.71
N ILE A 2 26.87 -47.89 14.45
CA ILE A 2 28.19 -47.35 14.83
C ILE A 2 29.01 -46.96 13.60
N ARG A 3 29.14 -45.63 13.41
CA ARG A 3 30.44 -44.97 13.29
C ARG A 3 30.29 -43.47 13.49
N GLU A 4 30.81 -43.05 14.63
CA GLU A 4 31.28 -41.68 14.89
C GLU A 4 32.39 -41.34 13.87
N THR A 5 32.39 -40.13 13.39
CA THR A 5 33.54 -39.54 12.71
C THR A 5 33.98 -38.34 13.54
N GLU A 6 35.09 -38.56 14.23
CA GLU A 6 35.84 -37.56 14.98
C GLU A 6 36.28 -36.42 14.07
N ILE A 7 36.04 -35.20 14.54
CA ILE A 7 36.66 -33.99 13.98
C ILE A 7 37.94 -33.77 14.74
N VAL A 8 39.05 -34.01 14.03
CA VAL A 8 40.41 -33.72 14.50
C VAL A 8 40.60 -32.22 14.59
N CYS A 9 40.75 -31.74 15.80
CA CYS A 9 41.15 -30.37 16.14
C CYS A 9 42.66 -30.25 15.88
N CYS A 10 43.06 -29.35 14.97
CA CYS A 10 44.47 -28.96 14.81
C CYS A 10 44.89 -28.09 16.00
N ARG A 11 45.72 -28.67 16.79
CA ARG A 11 46.47 -28.11 17.91
C ARG A 11 47.73 -27.46 17.37
N ASP A 12 48.15 -26.37 18.06
CA ASP A 12 49.45 -25.71 18.05
C ASP A 12 49.70 -24.65 16.95
N TRP A 13 49.42 -23.41 17.33
CA TRP A 13 50.34 -22.29 17.05
C TRP A 13 50.34 -21.33 18.22
N ASN A 14 51.42 -21.49 19.01
CA ASN A 14 51.81 -20.65 20.14
C ASN A 14 52.47 -19.40 19.58
N TYR A 15 51.84 -18.23 19.73
CA TYR A 15 52.48 -16.93 19.63
C TYR A 15 52.06 -16.08 20.83
N ASP A 16 52.80 -16.30 21.93
CA ASP A 16 52.92 -15.31 22.94
C ASP A 16 53.76 -14.15 22.41
N VAL A 17 53.12 -13.12 21.93
CA VAL A 17 53.68 -11.79 21.89
C VAL A 17 52.72 -10.87 22.67
N VAL A 18 52.97 -10.87 23.97
CA VAL A 18 52.47 -9.82 24.90
C VAL A 18 53.16 -8.52 24.54
N LEU A 19 52.49 -7.71 23.70
CA LEU A 19 52.73 -6.28 23.64
C LEU A 19 51.51 -5.59 24.25
N SER A 20 51.40 -5.68 25.58
CA SER A 20 50.62 -4.73 26.35
C SER A 20 51.27 -3.37 26.26
N TYR A 21 51.08 -2.67 25.18
CA TYR A 21 51.28 -1.22 25.17
C TYR A 21 50.05 -0.61 25.80
N ASP A 22 50.20 -0.23 27.04
CA ASP A 22 49.28 0.62 27.78
C ASP A 22 49.23 2.01 27.12
N ILE A 23 48.40 2.15 26.08
CA ILE A 23 48.13 3.40 25.34
C ILE A 23 47.40 4.40 26.25
N SER A 24 47.01 3.96 27.45
CA SER A 24 46.28 4.77 28.43
C SER A 24 47.07 5.96 29.01
N TYR A 25 48.38 5.97 28.88
CA TYR A 25 49.21 7.02 29.53
C TYR A 25 49.69 8.12 28.57
N LEU A 26 49.50 7.99 27.26
CA LEU A 26 50.04 8.93 26.27
C LEU A 26 49.00 9.85 25.58
N LEU A 27 47.73 9.61 25.78
CA LEU A 27 46.72 10.53 25.25
C LEU A 27 46.36 11.57 26.33
N PRO A 28 46.60 12.85 26.10
CA PRO A 28 46.21 13.90 27.05
C PRO A 28 44.69 13.82 27.28
N ARG A 29 44.28 13.94 28.52
CA ARG A 29 42.86 13.88 28.95
C ARG A 29 41.89 14.69 28.08
N ILE A 30 42.39 15.68 27.39
CA ILE A 30 41.65 16.53 26.44
C ILE A 30 41.18 15.74 25.24
N VAL A 31 41.99 14.84 24.65
CA VAL A 31 41.65 14.07 23.46
C VAL A 31 40.54 13.03 23.77
N VAL A 32 40.65 12.39 24.95
CA VAL A 32 39.62 11.43 25.41
C VAL A 32 38.28 12.14 25.68
N SER A 33 38.33 13.36 26.21
CA SER A 33 37.13 14.16 26.42
C SER A 33 36.48 14.62 25.11
N PHE A 34 37.29 14.99 24.13
CA PHE A 34 36.82 15.36 22.80
C PHE A 34 36.16 14.17 22.03
N PHE A 35 36.75 12.98 22.13
CA PHE A 35 36.14 11.77 21.55
C PHE A 35 34.83 11.39 22.19
N ARG A 36 34.73 11.52 23.54
CA ARG A 36 33.46 11.28 24.23
C ARG A 36 32.40 12.31 23.90
N LEU A 37 32.77 13.57 23.73
CA LEU A 37 31.83 14.61 23.27
C LEU A 37 31.37 14.38 21.84
N LEU A 38 32.28 13.98 20.95
CA LEU A 38 31.99 13.68 19.55
C LEU A 38 31.07 12.45 19.39
N THR A 39 31.32 11.39 20.20
CA THR A 39 30.46 10.20 20.18
C THR A 39 29.06 10.47 20.73
N LEU A 40 28.96 11.31 21.78
CA LEU A 40 27.67 11.74 22.32
C LEU A 40 26.92 12.65 21.32
N LEU A 41 27.65 13.53 20.62
CA LEU A 41 27.06 14.37 19.57
C LEU A 41 26.56 13.56 18.37
N CYS A 42 27.36 12.58 17.91
CA CYS A 42 26.93 11.63 16.87
C CYS A 42 25.73 10.77 17.29
N ALA A 43 25.71 10.28 18.54
CA ALA A 43 24.58 9.53 19.08
C ALA A 43 23.32 10.40 19.16
N PHE A 44 23.45 11.68 19.49
CA PHE A 44 22.33 12.63 19.54
C PHE A 44 21.82 12.99 18.14
N LEU A 45 22.70 13.09 17.14
CA LEU A 45 22.32 13.35 15.75
C LEU A 45 21.69 12.13 15.07
N LEU A 46 22.08 10.91 15.45
CA LEU A 46 21.49 9.67 14.94
C LEU A 46 20.14 9.31 15.58
N SER A 47 19.88 9.76 16.81
CA SER A 47 18.59 9.56 17.48
C SER A 47 17.48 10.52 17.03
N GLY A 48 17.82 11.54 16.23
CA GLY A 48 16.89 12.57 15.76
C GLY A 48 16.22 12.32 14.42
N LEU A 49 16.37 11.14 13.79
CA LEU A 49 15.62 10.78 12.60
C LEU A 49 14.34 10.04 13.04
N PRO A 50 13.19 10.72 13.16
CA PRO A 50 11.94 10.02 13.29
C PRO A 50 11.74 9.28 11.96
N GLY A 51 11.97 7.97 11.95
CA GLY A 51 11.59 7.09 10.86
C GLY A 51 10.10 7.32 10.60
N ARG A 52 9.77 7.86 9.45
CA ARG A 52 8.39 8.19 9.04
C ARG A 52 7.59 6.92 8.73
N PRO A 53 6.71 6.43 9.61
CA PRO A 53 5.64 5.50 9.23
C PRO A 53 4.44 6.23 8.60
N VAL A 54 4.59 7.52 8.23
CA VAL A 54 3.49 8.40 7.83
C VAL A 54 2.89 8.01 6.47
N LEU A 55 3.65 7.36 5.58
CA LEU A 55 3.21 7.13 4.20
C LEU A 55 2.09 6.09 4.09
N ALA A 56 2.18 4.98 4.81
CA ALA A 56 1.18 3.90 4.72
C ALA A 56 -0.16 4.27 5.36
N ALA A 57 -0.12 5.02 6.48
CA ALA A 57 -1.34 5.51 7.14
C ALA A 57 -2.09 6.52 6.26
N ASP A 58 -1.36 7.37 5.54
CA ASP A 58 -1.95 8.36 4.63
C ASP A 58 -2.58 7.70 3.40
N LEU A 59 -1.92 6.71 2.79
CA LEU A 59 -2.50 5.92 1.69
C LEU A 59 -3.79 5.22 2.12
N GLY A 60 -3.85 4.67 3.33
CA GLY A 60 -5.06 4.02 3.86
C GLY A 60 -6.24 4.99 3.98
N VAL A 61 -6.01 6.21 4.45
CA VAL A 61 -7.03 7.25 4.54
C VAL A 61 -7.50 7.69 3.14
N GLN A 62 -6.58 7.88 2.20
CA GLN A 62 -6.90 8.23 0.82
C GLN A 62 -7.69 7.13 0.13
N THR A 63 -7.29 5.87 0.30
CA THR A 63 -8.00 4.69 -0.23
C THR A 63 -9.41 4.60 0.35
N GLY A 64 -9.55 4.75 1.67
CA GLY A 64 -10.85 4.75 2.32
C GLY A 64 -11.79 5.84 1.76
N ARG A 65 -11.30 7.06 1.58
CA ARG A 65 -12.08 8.17 0.98
C ARG A 65 -12.44 7.89 -0.47
N THR A 66 -11.54 7.31 -1.25
CA THR A 66 -11.79 6.95 -2.65
C THR A 66 -12.86 5.87 -2.75
N LEU A 67 -12.76 4.82 -1.93
CA LEU A 67 -13.78 3.76 -1.86
C LEU A 67 -15.13 4.29 -1.42
N ALA A 68 -15.19 5.12 -0.37
CA ALA A 68 -16.42 5.75 0.07
C ALA A 68 -17.06 6.57 -1.04
N GLY A 69 -16.25 7.32 -1.80
CA GLY A 69 -16.72 8.06 -2.98
C GLY A 69 -17.30 7.14 -4.05
N ILE A 70 -16.62 6.03 -4.39
CA ILE A 70 -17.12 5.04 -5.36
C ILE A 70 -18.45 4.44 -4.88
N ILE A 71 -18.53 4.01 -3.62
CA ILE A 71 -19.73 3.42 -3.01
C ILE A 71 -20.89 4.43 -3.04
N GLY A 72 -20.63 5.70 -2.73
CA GLY A 72 -21.63 6.77 -2.79
C GLY A 72 -22.25 6.99 -4.18
N TYR A 73 -21.51 6.64 -5.24
CA TYR A 73 -21.99 6.71 -6.63
C TYR A 73 -22.48 5.36 -7.18
N ALA A 74 -22.37 4.28 -6.41
CA ALA A 74 -22.87 2.97 -6.78
C ALA A 74 -24.32 2.80 -6.34
N ARG A 75 -25.11 2.06 -7.11
CA ARG A 75 -26.50 1.68 -6.79
C ARG A 75 -26.68 0.21 -7.09
N TRP A 76 -27.07 -0.53 -6.08
CA TRP A 76 -27.37 -1.96 -6.19
C TRP A 76 -28.80 -2.17 -6.70
N PRO A 77 -29.10 -3.26 -7.42
CA PRO A 77 -30.46 -3.58 -7.84
C PRO A 77 -31.42 -3.72 -6.65
N VAL A 78 -30.92 -4.25 -5.55
CA VAL A 78 -31.55 -4.25 -4.22
C VAL A 78 -30.56 -3.59 -3.29
N GLU A 79 -30.92 -2.42 -2.76
CA GLU A 79 -30.05 -1.65 -1.87
C GLU A 79 -29.85 -2.40 -0.55
N PRO A 80 -28.59 -2.71 -0.18
CA PRO A 80 -28.31 -3.40 1.06
C PRO A 80 -28.57 -2.49 2.27
N SER A 81 -29.11 -3.00 3.35
CA SER A 81 -29.29 -2.27 4.61
C SER A 81 -27.95 -1.99 5.33
N TYR A 82 -26.95 -2.80 5.06
CA TYR A 82 -25.55 -2.63 5.47
C TYR A 82 -24.65 -3.19 4.38
N PHE A 83 -23.45 -2.66 4.24
CA PHE A 83 -22.50 -3.14 3.25
C PHE A 83 -21.67 -4.32 3.76
N ARG A 84 -21.44 -5.30 2.91
CA ARG A 84 -20.53 -6.43 3.14
C ARG A 84 -19.31 -6.28 2.23
N LEU A 85 -18.23 -5.78 2.81
CA LEU A 85 -16.92 -5.67 2.14
C LEU A 85 -16.17 -6.97 2.34
N CYS A 86 -15.91 -7.66 1.26
CA CYS A 86 -15.00 -8.78 1.22
C CYS A 86 -13.62 -8.32 0.77
N THR A 87 -12.59 -8.77 1.47
CA THR A 87 -11.19 -8.49 1.13
C THR A 87 -10.48 -9.78 0.74
N ALA A 88 -9.58 -9.73 -0.22
CA ALA A 88 -8.81 -10.87 -0.67
C ALA A 88 -7.37 -10.47 -1.03
N GLY A 89 -6.40 -11.26 -0.60
CA GLY A 89 -4.97 -11.00 -0.81
C GLY A 89 -4.39 -9.97 0.15
N TYR A 90 -3.12 -9.60 -0.08
CA TYR A 90 -2.42 -8.63 0.75
C TYR A 90 -2.83 -7.20 0.38
N LEU A 91 -3.38 -6.45 1.33
CA LEU A 91 -3.88 -5.09 1.13
C LEU A 91 -2.78 -4.07 1.44
N ALA A 92 -2.13 -3.55 0.41
CA ALA A 92 -1.06 -2.55 0.56
C ALA A 92 -1.64 -1.13 0.77
N TYR A 93 -2.77 -0.82 0.14
CA TYR A 93 -3.36 0.52 0.18
C TYR A 93 -4.53 0.64 1.16
N LEU A 94 -5.06 -0.46 1.66
CA LEU A 94 -6.17 -0.47 2.61
C LEU A 94 -5.79 -1.25 3.90
N PRO A 95 -4.84 -0.74 4.69
CA PRO A 95 -4.41 -1.42 5.91
C PRO A 95 -5.57 -1.58 6.90
N GLY A 96 -5.47 -2.59 7.78
CA GLY A 96 -6.51 -2.88 8.75
C GLY A 96 -7.82 -3.35 8.13
N ASN A 97 -7.73 -4.05 6.98
CA ASN A 97 -8.85 -4.64 6.24
C ASN A 97 -10.00 -3.67 5.95
N GLY A 98 -9.71 -2.36 5.88
CA GLY A 98 -10.72 -1.36 5.54
C GLY A 98 -11.47 -0.76 6.74
N ALA A 99 -10.99 -0.93 7.96
CA ALA A 99 -11.61 -0.30 9.13
C ALA A 99 -11.73 1.22 9.02
N SER A 100 -10.79 1.88 8.30
CA SER A 100 -10.83 3.31 8.01
C SER A 100 -11.99 3.74 7.10
N LEU A 101 -12.61 2.82 6.37
CA LEU A 101 -13.73 3.08 5.48
C LEU A 101 -15.06 3.22 6.24
N ALA A 102 -15.23 2.45 7.32
CA ALA A 102 -16.51 2.39 8.06
C ALA A 102 -17.07 3.77 8.48
N PRO A 103 -16.27 4.72 9.05
CA PRO A 103 -16.78 6.03 9.46
C PRO A 103 -17.13 6.96 8.29
N LEU A 104 -16.76 6.60 7.06
CA LEU A 104 -16.98 7.42 5.86
C LEU A 104 -18.27 7.05 5.12
N LEU A 105 -18.92 5.98 5.54
CA LEU A 105 -20.16 5.47 4.93
C LEU A 105 -21.39 5.89 5.74
N ASP A 106 -22.49 6.06 5.05
CA ASP A 106 -23.82 6.33 5.63
C ASP A 106 -24.48 5.09 6.23
N ARG A 107 -23.90 3.91 5.99
CA ARG A 107 -24.42 2.60 6.39
C ARG A 107 -23.34 1.80 7.13
N LYS A 108 -23.80 0.87 7.96
CA LYS A 108 -22.91 -0.08 8.65
C LYS A 108 -22.10 -0.88 7.64
N LEU A 109 -20.83 -1.06 7.91
CA LEU A 109 -19.92 -1.88 7.14
C LEU A 109 -19.57 -3.16 7.92
N LEU A 110 -19.80 -4.31 7.31
CA LEU A 110 -19.27 -5.59 7.77
C LEU A 110 -18.10 -5.97 6.87
N ILE A 111 -16.96 -6.26 7.47
CA ILE A 111 -15.74 -6.62 6.75
C ILE A 111 -15.48 -8.10 6.95
N ARG A 112 -15.16 -8.79 5.85
CA ARG A 112 -14.83 -10.21 5.85
C ARG A 112 -13.62 -10.46 4.97
N ASP A 113 -12.59 -11.07 5.53
CA ASP A 113 -11.47 -11.57 4.75
C ASP A 113 -11.82 -12.91 4.10
N VAL A 114 -11.59 -13.01 2.79
CA VAL A 114 -11.87 -14.21 1.99
C VAL A 114 -10.53 -14.87 1.68
N THR A 115 -10.19 -15.87 2.48
CA THR A 115 -8.97 -16.67 2.30
C THR A 115 -9.18 -17.80 1.30
N ASP A 116 -10.40 -18.32 1.20
CA ASP A 116 -10.80 -19.32 0.21
C ASP A 116 -11.61 -18.66 -0.91
N LEU A 117 -10.96 -18.51 -2.06
CA LEU A 117 -11.54 -17.95 -3.29
C LEU A 117 -12.16 -19.03 -4.19
N SER A 118 -12.51 -20.18 -3.65
CA SER A 118 -13.36 -21.17 -4.30
C SER A 118 -14.80 -20.67 -4.45
N ALA A 119 -15.71 -21.50 -4.97
CA ALA A 119 -17.09 -21.07 -5.20
C ALA A 119 -17.83 -20.74 -3.88
N GLY A 120 -18.69 -19.75 -3.91
CA GLY A 120 -19.66 -19.42 -2.84
C GLY A 120 -19.32 -18.19 -1.99
N TRP A 121 -18.07 -17.70 -2.00
CA TRP A 121 -17.68 -16.50 -1.25
C TRP A 121 -18.48 -15.25 -1.68
N GLU A 122 -18.79 -15.17 -2.95
CA GLU A 122 -19.46 -14.04 -3.59
C GLU A 122 -20.91 -13.83 -3.10
N ASN A 123 -21.57 -14.87 -2.57
CA ASN A 123 -22.94 -14.75 -2.08
C ASN A 123 -23.06 -13.92 -0.78
N GLY A 124 -21.95 -13.70 -0.10
CA GLY A 124 -21.91 -12.94 1.14
C GLY A 124 -21.24 -11.56 1.00
N CYS A 125 -21.08 -11.04 -0.22
CA CYS A 125 -20.37 -9.81 -0.50
C CYS A 125 -21.21 -8.85 -1.34
N ASP A 126 -21.15 -7.58 -1.03
CA ASP A 126 -21.67 -6.48 -1.88
C ASP A 126 -20.52 -5.78 -2.59
N ILE A 127 -19.34 -5.83 -1.99
CA ILE A 127 -18.12 -5.24 -2.48
C ILE A 127 -16.99 -6.26 -2.31
N ILE A 128 -16.20 -6.50 -3.37
CA ILE A 128 -14.94 -7.21 -3.29
C ILE A 128 -13.78 -6.24 -3.50
N TYR A 129 -12.87 -6.19 -2.55
CA TYR A 129 -11.62 -5.45 -2.64
C TYR A 129 -10.44 -6.43 -2.70
N MET A 130 -9.73 -6.41 -3.80
CA MET A 130 -8.60 -7.31 -4.05
C MET A 130 -7.29 -6.56 -3.92
N GLY A 131 -6.45 -7.03 -2.99
CA GLY A 131 -5.05 -6.65 -2.87
C GLY A 131 -4.14 -7.40 -3.83
N ALA A 132 -2.89 -7.57 -3.41
CA ALA A 132 -1.90 -8.31 -4.19
C ALA A 132 -2.30 -9.80 -4.30
N LEU A 133 -2.73 -10.19 -5.48
CA LEU A 133 -3.07 -11.55 -5.89
C LEU A 133 -2.43 -11.85 -7.24
N PRO A 134 -2.08 -13.10 -7.54
CA PRO A 134 -1.70 -13.52 -8.89
C PRO A 134 -2.80 -13.15 -9.91
N LEU A 135 -2.42 -12.62 -11.07
CA LEU A 135 -3.35 -12.15 -12.10
C LEU A 135 -4.39 -13.22 -12.51
N ALA A 136 -3.97 -14.48 -12.59
CA ALA A 136 -4.86 -15.60 -12.89
C ALA A 136 -5.97 -15.73 -11.85
N LEU A 137 -5.63 -15.58 -10.55
CA LEU A 137 -6.58 -15.64 -9.45
C LEU A 137 -7.49 -14.41 -9.42
N GLN A 138 -6.96 -13.21 -9.67
CA GLN A 138 -7.79 -12.01 -9.82
C GLN A 138 -8.84 -12.19 -10.90
N ARG A 139 -8.45 -12.68 -12.08
CA ARG A 139 -9.38 -12.97 -13.19
C ARG A 139 -10.43 -14.02 -12.82
N GLN A 140 -10.05 -15.04 -12.07
CA GLN A 140 -10.99 -16.05 -11.57
C GLN A 140 -12.03 -15.42 -10.65
N VAL A 141 -11.59 -14.60 -9.67
CA VAL A 141 -12.48 -13.88 -8.74
C VAL A 141 -13.44 -12.97 -9.51
N ILE A 142 -12.95 -12.21 -10.49
CA ILE A 142 -13.77 -11.34 -11.32
C ILE A 142 -14.79 -12.14 -12.14
N LYS A 143 -14.39 -13.28 -12.69
CA LYS A 143 -15.31 -14.18 -13.42
C LYS A 143 -16.44 -14.67 -12.52
N MET A 144 -16.15 -15.03 -11.28
CA MET A 144 -17.16 -15.48 -10.30
C MET A 144 -18.07 -14.33 -9.86
N ALA A 145 -17.55 -13.10 -9.80
CA ALA A 145 -18.31 -11.89 -9.49
C ALA A 145 -19.20 -11.43 -10.65
N SER A 146 -18.91 -11.85 -11.88
CA SER A 146 -19.63 -11.40 -13.09
C SER A 146 -21.11 -11.74 -13.04
N GLY A 147 -21.97 -10.78 -13.41
CA GLY A 147 -23.43 -10.92 -13.39
C GLY A 147 -24.06 -10.81 -12.02
N ARG A 148 -23.28 -10.72 -10.95
CA ARG A 148 -23.77 -10.54 -9.59
C ARG A 148 -23.83 -9.05 -9.21
N PRO A 149 -24.68 -8.66 -8.25
CA PRO A 149 -24.74 -7.29 -7.74
C PRO A 149 -23.55 -7.00 -6.81
N LEU A 150 -22.33 -7.09 -7.35
CA LEU A 150 -21.09 -7.00 -6.62
C LEU A 150 -20.18 -5.95 -7.26
N LEU A 151 -19.77 -4.97 -6.47
CA LEU A 151 -18.81 -3.95 -6.85
C LEU A 151 -17.39 -4.51 -6.69
N SER A 152 -16.58 -4.50 -7.77
CA SER A 152 -15.21 -5.00 -7.74
C SER A 152 -14.18 -3.88 -7.81
N VAL A 153 -13.23 -3.92 -6.89
CA VAL A 153 -12.11 -2.99 -6.78
C VAL A 153 -10.81 -3.79 -6.61
N THR A 154 -9.76 -3.40 -7.31
CA THR A 154 -8.44 -4.04 -7.24
C THR A 154 -7.38 -2.99 -6.96
N GLU A 155 -6.37 -3.29 -6.15
CA GLU A 155 -5.17 -2.47 -6.03
C GLU A 155 -4.00 -3.07 -6.82
N GLY A 156 -3.11 -2.20 -7.32
CA GLY A 156 -1.88 -2.62 -7.99
C GLY A 156 -2.02 -3.03 -9.47
N ASP A 157 -3.24 -3.09 -10.03
CA ASP A 157 -3.45 -3.30 -11.46
C ASP A 157 -3.39 -1.95 -12.19
N LEU A 158 -2.19 -1.58 -12.64
CA LEU A 158 -1.90 -0.26 -13.22
C LEU A 158 -2.64 0.03 -14.52
N GLU A 159 -3.06 -1.00 -15.24
CA GLU A 159 -3.77 -0.89 -16.52
C GLU A 159 -5.23 -1.31 -16.42
N CYS A 160 -5.66 -1.76 -15.23
CA CYS A 160 -7.00 -2.27 -14.99
C CYS A 160 -7.41 -3.44 -15.91
N THR A 161 -6.46 -4.33 -16.19
CA THR A 161 -6.59 -5.42 -17.18
C THR A 161 -7.14 -6.72 -16.60
N ALA A 162 -7.15 -6.87 -15.27
CA ALA A 162 -7.75 -8.03 -14.62
C ALA A 162 -9.27 -8.11 -14.80
N GLY A 163 -9.93 -6.96 -15.06
CA GLY A 163 -11.37 -6.88 -15.34
C GLY A 163 -12.22 -6.38 -14.19
N SER A 164 -11.62 -5.83 -13.12
CA SER A 164 -12.34 -5.13 -12.06
C SER A 164 -13.02 -3.87 -12.57
N MET A 165 -14.08 -3.42 -11.92
CA MET A 165 -14.76 -2.16 -12.25
C MET A 165 -13.89 -0.95 -11.97
N PHE A 166 -13.09 -1.02 -10.88
CA PHE A 166 -12.19 0.04 -10.48
C PHE A 166 -10.83 -0.53 -10.09
N CYS A 167 -9.78 0.21 -10.41
CA CYS A 167 -8.41 -0.15 -10.08
C CYS A 167 -7.72 1.03 -9.40
N LEU A 168 -7.12 0.76 -8.25
CA LEU A 168 -6.35 1.72 -7.48
C LEU A 168 -4.86 1.49 -7.71
N HIS A 169 -4.11 2.56 -7.85
CA HIS A 169 -2.66 2.53 -7.91
C HIS A 169 -2.08 3.62 -7.03
N ALA A 170 -0.95 3.35 -6.44
CA ALA A 170 -0.20 4.35 -5.67
C ALA A 170 0.93 4.90 -6.53
N ALA A 171 1.00 6.23 -6.64
CA ALA A 171 2.09 6.95 -7.28
C ALA A 171 2.38 8.23 -6.48
N ASP A 172 3.65 8.51 -6.22
CA ASP A 172 4.12 9.72 -5.51
C ASP A 172 3.44 9.96 -4.15
N GLY A 173 3.03 8.89 -3.46
CA GLY A 173 2.31 8.96 -2.18
C GLY A 173 0.83 9.30 -2.30
N GLU A 174 0.27 9.24 -3.49
CA GLU A 174 -1.15 9.47 -3.75
C GLU A 174 -1.83 8.25 -4.35
N ILE A 175 -3.13 8.09 -4.11
CA ILE A 175 -3.95 7.04 -4.70
C ILE A 175 -4.59 7.55 -5.98
N GLY A 176 -4.16 6.97 -7.10
CA GLY A 176 -4.82 7.11 -8.40
C GLY A 176 -5.97 6.12 -8.55
N LEU A 177 -6.95 6.49 -9.37
CA LEU A 177 -8.15 5.69 -9.65
C LEU A 177 -8.34 5.53 -11.15
N LEU A 178 -8.48 4.29 -11.61
CA LEU A 178 -8.90 3.94 -12.96
C LEU A 178 -10.29 3.30 -12.91
N ALA A 179 -11.10 3.59 -13.92
CA ALA A 179 -12.42 3.00 -14.09
C ALA A 179 -12.44 2.17 -15.38
N ASN A 180 -12.75 0.90 -15.28
CA ASN A 180 -12.96 0.01 -16.42
C ASN A 180 -14.43 0.11 -16.87
N LEU A 181 -14.68 0.94 -17.88
CA LEU A 181 -16.04 1.22 -18.36
C LEU A 181 -16.72 -0.01 -18.94
N ASP A 182 -15.96 -0.93 -19.54
CA ASP A 182 -16.48 -2.18 -20.07
C ASP A 182 -16.94 -3.10 -18.93
N ALA A 183 -16.15 -3.25 -17.86
CA ALA A 183 -16.56 -4.01 -16.68
C ALA A 183 -17.79 -3.38 -15.99
N ILE A 184 -17.82 -2.05 -15.88
CA ILE A 184 -18.94 -1.30 -15.29
C ILE A 184 -20.22 -1.51 -16.12
N SER A 185 -20.13 -1.46 -17.45
CA SER A 185 -21.29 -1.61 -18.34
C SER A 185 -21.94 -2.99 -18.25
N ARG A 186 -21.14 -4.03 -17.99
CA ARG A 186 -21.60 -5.42 -17.82
C ARG A 186 -22.03 -5.75 -16.39
N GLY A 187 -21.70 -4.88 -15.43
CA GLY A 187 -22.02 -5.10 -14.02
C GLY A 187 -23.51 -4.89 -13.69
N SER A 188 -24.00 -5.60 -12.69
CA SER A 188 -25.36 -5.40 -12.17
C SER A 188 -25.47 -4.18 -11.25
N VAL A 189 -24.35 -3.75 -10.64
CA VAL A 189 -24.28 -2.52 -9.85
C VAL A 189 -24.21 -1.33 -10.81
N ARG A 190 -25.14 -0.41 -10.70
CA ARG A 190 -25.17 0.81 -11.51
C ARG A 190 -24.23 1.86 -10.96
N ILE A 191 -23.33 2.34 -11.78
CA ILE A 191 -22.36 3.39 -11.41
C ILE A 191 -22.78 4.72 -12.04
N SER A 192 -22.95 5.75 -11.21
CA SER A 192 -23.26 7.09 -11.71
C SER A 192 -22.08 7.65 -12.52
N PRO A 193 -22.32 8.27 -13.68
CA PRO A 193 -21.26 8.93 -14.47
C PRO A 193 -20.48 9.99 -13.67
N LYS A 194 -21.03 10.51 -12.58
CA LYS A 194 -20.33 11.44 -11.67
C LYS A 194 -19.08 10.84 -11.03
N VAL A 195 -18.96 9.52 -10.94
CA VAL A 195 -17.73 8.84 -10.47
C VAL A 195 -16.53 9.19 -11.36
N LEU A 196 -16.74 9.44 -12.66
CA LEU A 196 -15.69 9.84 -13.59
C LEU A 196 -15.03 11.18 -13.20
N GLN A 197 -15.74 12.03 -12.46
CA GLN A 197 -15.16 13.26 -11.90
C GLN A 197 -14.14 12.96 -10.80
N LEU A 198 -14.33 11.88 -10.04
CA LEU A 198 -13.33 11.40 -9.06
C LEU A 198 -12.07 10.92 -9.78
N VAL A 199 -12.24 10.18 -10.88
CA VAL A 199 -11.13 9.70 -11.71
C VAL A 199 -10.32 10.86 -12.26
N ARG A 200 -10.97 11.86 -12.87
CA ARG A 200 -10.33 13.05 -13.46
C ARG A 200 -9.55 13.87 -12.43
N ARG A 201 -10.17 14.22 -11.31
CA ARG A 201 -9.53 15.03 -10.26
C ARG A 201 -8.25 14.38 -9.74
N ARG A 202 -8.23 13.06 -9.64
CA ARG A 202 -7.05 12.31 -9.20
C ARG A 202 -5.93 12.29 -10.24
N GLN A 203 -6.27 12.26 -11.53
CA GLN A 203 -5.29 12.32 -12.62
C GLN A 203 -4.69 13.72 -12.78
N GLU A 204 -5.47 14.78 -12.60
CA GLU A 204 -5.02 16.17 -12.66
C GLU A 204 -4.04 16.50 -11.54
N THR A 205 -4.33 16.12 -10.30
CA THR A 205 -3.43 16.31 -9.15
C THR A 205 -2.11 15.56 -9.32
N SER A 206 -2.12 14.37 -9.89
CA SER A 206 -0.90 13.59 -10.15
C SER A 206 -0.05 14.23 -11.26
N SER A 207 -0.67 14.77 -12.32
CA SER A 207 0.03 15.43 -13.43
C SER A 207 0.63 16.77 -13.03
N GLU A 208 -0.06 17.55 -12.22
CA GLU A 208 0.40 18.87 -11.76
C GLU A 208 1.63 18.74 -10.84
N LYS A 209 1.64 17.72 -9.99
CA LYS A 209 2.76 17.45 -9.09
C LYS A 209 4.00 16.92 -9.81
N SER A 210 3.83 16.26 -10.96
CA SER A 210 4.93 15.72 -11.77
C SER A 210 5.59 16.77 -12.69
N SER A 211 5.05 18.00 -12.81
CA SER A 211 5.59 19.09 -13.63
C SER A 211 5.82 20.38 -12.85
N PRO A 212 6.85 20.46 -11.99
CA PRO A 212 7.16 21.68 -11.25
C PRO A 212 7.94 22.70 -12.08
N GLY A 213 7.55 23.01 -13.34
CA GLY A 213 8.37 23.88 -14.17
C GLY A 213 7.74 24.51 -15.41
N ALA A 214 6.53 24.21 -15.77
CA ALA A 214 5.90 24.89 -16.91
C ALA A 214 5.31 26.23 -16.46
N ARG A 215 6.19 27.23 -16.23
CA ARG A 215 5.74 28.64 -16.18
C ARG A 215 5.06 28.96 -17.49
N ALA A 216 3.82 29.38 -17.42
CA ALA A 216 3.08 29.96 -18.52
C ALA A 216 3.92 31.03 -19.20
N GLN A 217 4.38 30.79 -20.43
CA GLN A 217 4.91 31.83 -21.28
C GLN A 217 3.75 32.75 -21.67
N PRO A 218 3.86 34.06 -21.43
CA PRO A 218 2.85 34.99 -21.91
C PRO A 218 2.83 34.95 -23.43
N ARG A 219 1.64 34.75 -23.99
CA ARG A 219 1.34 34.82 -25.42
C ARG A 219 1.83 36.13 -25.96
N GLN A 220 2.91 36.15 -26.74
CA GLN A 220 3.30 37.34 -27.49
C GLN A 220 2.24 37.60 -28.57
N VAL A 221 1.52 38.68 -28.42
CA VAL A 221 0.68 39.27 -29.47
C VAL A 221 1.64 39.96 -30.43
N VAL A 222 1.76 39.42 -31.64
CA VAL A 222 2.47 40.08 -32.75
C VAL A 222 1.48 41.02 -33.45
N PRO A 223 1.90 42.27 -33.71
CA PRO A 223 1.06 43.26 -34.34
C PRO A 223 0.72 42.96 -35.82
#